data_4200a97d8eef7ac9d8a5c8a8d5972116
#
_entry.id   4200a97d8eef7ac9d8a5c8a8d5972116
#
_cell.length_a   1.000
_cell.length_b   1.000
_cell.length_c   1.000
_cell.angle_alpha   90.00
_cell.angle_beta   90.00
_cell.angle_gamma   90.00
#
_symmetry.space_group_name_H-M   'P 1'
#
loop_
_entity.id
_entity.type
_entity.pdbx_description
1 polymer ?
#
loop_
_entity_poly.entity_id
_entity_poly.type
_entity_poly.pdbx_seq_one_letter_code
_entity_poly.pdbx_strand_id
1 'polypeptide(L)'
;MNKKLKLWDATMLVMGSMIGSGIFIVSADMMRNLGSGYWLIVVWIITGIMTVAAALSYGELSAMFPKAGGQYTYITEIFGKRLGFLYGWGMFTVIQTGTIAAVAVAFGKFSAYLFPALNDAAPLFQSGEFKITWIQILGIAVILLLTYINTRGVESGKLLQNIFTGSKIVALLGLIFLGFILVKESFWNGNMSFGWEAFN
;
A
#
# COMPACT_ATOMS: atom_id res chain seq x y z
N MET A 1 6.59 -2.47 31.28
CA MET A 1 6.83 -1.92 29.93
C MET A 1 5.92 -0.73 29.72
N ASN A 2 6.47 0.47 29.54
CA ASN A 2 5.66 1.62 29.17
C ASN A 2 5.13 1.42 27.75
N LYS A 3 3.81 1.38 27.59
CA LYS A 3 3.16 1.28 26.28
C LYS A 3 3.45 2.57 25.51
N LYS A 4 4.44 2.56 24.61
CA LYS A 4 4.82 3.73 23.79
C LYS A 4 3.83 4.01 22.66
N LEU A 5 3.01 3.02 22.26
CA LEU A 5 1.98 3.16 21.24
C LEU A 5 0.58 3.13 21.88
N LYS A 6 -0.23 4.12 21.54
CA LYS A 6 -1.64 4.22 21.91
C LYS A 6 -2.51 3.62 20.81
N LEU A 7 -3.79 3.39 21.07
CA LEU A 7 -4.76 2.89 20.09
C LEU A 7 -4.74 3.70 18.78
N TRP A 8 -4.72 5.03 18.90
CA TRP A 8 -4.64 5.93 17.75
C TRP A 8 -3.41 5.68 16.88
N ASP A 9 -2.26 5.50 17.50
CA ASP A 9 -1.01 5.23 16.78
C ASP A 9 -1.06 3.88 16.04
N ALA A 10 -1.61 2.86 16.70
CA ALA A 10 -1.81 1.55 16.07
C ALA A 10 -2.79 1.63 14.89
N THR A 11 -3.89 2.36 15.03
CA THR A 11 -4.85 2.59 13.95
C THR A 11 -4.20 3.30 12.76
N MET A 12 -3.44 4.37 13.00
CA MET A 12 -2.72 5.11 11.95
C MET A 12 -1.66 4.25 11.25
N LEU A 13 -0.97 3.37 11.99
CA LEU A 13 -0.03 2.40 11.41
C LEU A 13 -0.74 1.44 10.46
N VAL A 14 -1.85 0.84 10.88
CA VAL A 14 -2.63 -0.09 10.06
C VAL A 14 -3.22 0.62 8.85
N MET A 15 -3.90 1.75 9.03
CA MET A 15 -4.45 2.53 7.92
C MET A 15 -3.37 2.96 6.93
N GLY A 16 -2.22 3.43 7.42
CA GLY A 16 -1.12 3.87 6.57
C GLY A 16 -0.46 2.74 5.78
N SER A 17 -0.46 1.51 6.29
CA SER A 17 0.01 0.34 5.56
C SER A 17 -1.01 -0.15 4.53
N MET A 18 -2.30 -0.01 4.77
CA MET A 18 -3.37 -0.41 3.86
C MET A 18 -3.57 0.60 2.72
N ILE A 19 -3.50 1.91 3.02
CA ILE A 19 -3.65 2.97 2.02
C ILE A 19 -2.33 3.14 1.27
N GLY A 20 -2.19 2.42 0.16
CA GLY A 20 -1.06 2.53 -0.77
C GLY A 20 -1.38 3.39 -1.99
N SER A 21 -0.48 3.39 -2.99
CA SER A 21 -0.69 4.04 -4.29
C SER A 21 -1.82 3.38 -5.10
N GLY A 22 -2.12 2.11 -4.82
CA GLY A 22 -3.14 1.34 -5.53
C GLY A 22 -4.52 2.00 -5.52
N ILE A 23 -4.96 2.57 -4.40
CA ILE A 23 -6.28 3.19 -4.31
C ILE A 23 -6.47 4.36 -5.29
N PHE A 24 -5.38 5.04 -5.68
CA PHE A 24 -5.41 6.15 -6.62
C PHE A 24 -5.39 5.71 -8.10
N ILE A 25 -4.91 4.50 -8.39
CA ILE A 25 -4.66 4.02 -9.75
C ILE A 25 -5.60 2.88 -10.12
N VAL A 26 -5.82 1.93 -9.23
CA VAL A 26 -6.53 0.67 -9.49
C VAL A 26 -7.98 0.92 -9.90
N SER A 27 -8.66 1.93 -9.34
CA SER A 27 -10.03 2.27 -9.73
C SER A 27 -10.16 2.63 -11.21
N ALA A 28 -9.17 3.34 -11.78
CA ALA A 28 -9.16 3.68 -13.20
C ALA A 28 -8.94 2.45 -14.09
N ASP A 29 -8.05 1.53 -13.68
CA ASP A 29 -7.79 0.29 -14.42
C ASP A 29 -8.98 -0.67 -14.33
N MET A 30 -9.60 -0.80 -13.15
CA MET A 30 -10.83 -1.56 -12.97
C MET A 30 -11.96 -1.02 -13.86
N MET A 31 -12.13 0.31 -13.91
CA MET A 31 -13.16 0.93 -14.74
C MET A 31 -12.96 0.64 -16.23
N ARG A 32 -11.72 0.63 -16.71
CA ARG A 32 -11.38 0.27 -18.10
C ARG A 32 -11.73 -1.18 -18.42
N ASN A 33 -11.52 -2.09 -17.47
CA ASN A 33 -11.80 -3.51 -17.66
C ASN A 33 -13.28 -3.86 -17.47
N LEU A 34 -13.96 -3.20 -16.53
CA LEU A 34 -15.37 -3.48 -16.20
C LEU A 34 -16.35 -2.72 -17.12
N GLY A 35 -15.90 -1.63 -17.75
CA GLY A 35 -16.73 -0.80 -18.62
C GLY A 35 -17.92 -0.09 -17.94
N SER A 36 -18.13 -0.28 -16.63
CA SER A 36 -19.28 0.24 -15.89
C SER A 36 -18.90 0.68 -14.47
N GLY A 37 -19.29 1.91 -14.13
CA GLY A 37 -19.12 2.47 -12.78
C GLY A 37 -19.92 1.72 -11.72
N TYR A 38 -21.07 1.16 -12.09
CA TYR A 38 -21.87 0.34 -11.19
C TYR A 38 -21.11 -0.90 -10.72
N TRP A 39 -20.54 -1.68 -11.64
CA TRP A 39 -19.75 -2.86 -11.31
C TRP A 39 -18.50 -2.52 -10.52
N LEU A 40 -17.90 -1.37 -10.78
CA LEU A 40 -16.79 -0.87 -9.97
C LEU A 40 -17.18 -0.71 -8.50
N ILE A 41 -18.34 -0.09 -8.24
CA ILE A 41 -18.85 0.11 -6.87
C ILE A 41 -19.15 -1.25 -6.21
N VAL A 42 -19.78 -2.17 -6.93
CA VAL A 42 -20.09 -3.52 -6.41
C VAL A 42 -18.81 -4.26 -6.00
N VAL A 43 -17.78 -4.24 -6.84
CA VAL A 43 -16.48 -4.87 -6.53
C VAL A 43 -15.86 -4.24 -5.29
N TRP A 44 -15.88 -2.91 -5.15
CA TRP A 44 -15.37 -2.24 -3.97
C TRP A 44 -16.13 -2.61 -2.69
N ILE A 45 -17.46 -2.71 -2.75
CA ILE A 45 -18.29 -3.12 -1.60
C ILE A 45 -17.96 -4.55 -1.20
N ILE A 46 -17.94 -5.49 -2.15
CA ILE A 46 -17.65 -6.90 -1.87
C ILE A 46 -16.26 -7.04 -1.26
N THR A 47 -15.25 -6.40 -1.86
CA THR A 47 -13.88 -6.43 -1.36
C THR A 47 -13.77 -5.80 0.03
N GLY A 48 -14.51 -4.72 0.29
CA GLY A 48 -14.60 -4.09 1.60
C GLY A 48 -15.16 -5.05 2.67
N ILE A 49 -16.25 -5.75 2.37
CA ILE A 49 -16.83 -6.74 3.28
C ILE A 49 -15.83 -7.88 3.56
N MET A 50 -15.20 -8.41 2.51
CA MET A 50 -14.17 -9.46 2.66
C MET A 50 -13.00 -8.99 3.52
N THR A 51 -12.56 -7.75 3.34
CA THR A 51 -11.47 -7.15 4.13
C THR A 51 -11.84 -7.03 5.61
N VAL A 52 -13.08 -6.59 5.91
CA VAL A 52 -13.58 -6.52 7.29
C VAL A 52 -13.66 -7.91 7.92
N ALA A 53 -14.18 -8.91 7.21
CA ALA A 53 -14.25 -10.29 7.69
C ALA A 53 -12.85 -10.84 8.00
N ALA A 54 -11.88 -10.61 7.10
CA ALA A 54 -10.48 -10.98 7.33
C ALA A 54 -9.89 -10.27 8.55
N ALA A 55 -10.14 -8.97 8.71
CA ALA A 55 -9.67 -8.20 9.86
C ALA A 55 -10.23 -8.73 11.20
N LEU A 56 -11.50 -9.12 11.23
CA LEU A 56 -12.11 -9.74 12.41
C LEU A 56 -11.44 -11.07 12.75
N SER A 57 -11.21 -11.94 11.76
CA SER A 57 -10.50 -13.21 11.96
C SER A 57 -9.07 -13.00 12.50
N TYR A 58 -8.34 -12.00 11.99
CA TYR A 58 -7.04 -11.63 12.53
C TYR A 58 -7.13 -11.06 13.96
N GLY A 59 -8.19 -10.33 14.27
CA GLY A 59 -8.47 -9.82 15.62
C GLY A 59 -8.66 -10.97 16.62
N GLU A 60 -9.42 -12.00 16.26
CA GLU A 60 -9.61 -13.21 17.07
C GLU A 60 -8.30 -13.98 17.28
N LEU A 61 -7.52 -14.21 16.19
CA LEU A 61 -6.21 -14.85 16.29
C LEU A 61 -5.25 -14.08 17.20
N SER A 62 -5.27 -12.75 17.14
CA SER A 62 -4.46 -11.90 18.01
C SER A 62 -4.86 -12.00 19.48
N ALA A 63 -6.15 -12.19 19.77
CA ALA A 63 -6.64 -12.41 21.12
C ALA A 63 -6.30 -13.82 21.65
N MET A 64 -6.36 -14.84 20.78
CA MET A 64 -5.99 -16.22 21.13
C MET A 64 -4.49 -16.39 21.36
N PHE A 65 -3.66 -15.70 20.61
CA PHE A 65 -2.20 -15.79 20.67
C PHE A 65 -1.55 -14.42 20.96
N PRO A 66 -1.61 -13.93 22.21
CA PRO A 66 -1.13 -12.60 22.58
C PRO A 66 0.39 -12.47 22.65
N LYS A 67 1.13 -13.37 22.01
CA LYS A 67 2.58 -13.34 21.91
C LYS A 67 3.04 -12.44 20.78
N ALA A 68 4.19 -11.80 20.95
CA ALA A 68 4.83 -11.04 19.88
C ALA A 68 5.20 -11.96 18.70
N GLY A 69 5.02 -11.48 17.45
CA GLY A 69 5.35 -12.22 16.24
C GLY A 69 4.24 -12.26 15.19
N GLY A 70 2.99 -11.85 15.54
CA GLY A 70 1.88 -11.78 14.61
C GLY A 70 1.66 -13.07 13.84
N GLN A 71 1.57 -12.98 12.50
CA GLN A 71 1.32 -14.12 11.61
C GLN A 71 2.34 -15.26 11.78
N TYR A 72 3.60 -14.96 12.05
CA TYR A 72 4.62 -15.96 12.33
C TYR A 72 4.25 -16.82 13.52
N THR A 73 3.77 -16.20 14.60
CA THR A 73 3.34 -16.91 15.80
C THR A 73 2.13 -17.80 15.51
N TYR A 74 1.12 -17.28 14.78
CA TYR A 74 -0.08 -18.05 14.44
C TYR A 74 0.26 -19.30 13.63
N ILE A 75 1.09 -19.15 12.60
CA ILE A 75 1.51 -20.28 11.75
C ILE A 75 2.34 -21.28 12.56
N THR A 76 3.22 -20.81 13.45
CA THR A 76 4.06 -21.68 14.25
C THR A 76 3.25 -22.48 15.27
N GLU A 77 2.27 -21.88 15.91
CA GLU A 77 1.42 -22.54 16.92
C GLU A 77 0.41 -23.51 16.27
N ILE A 78 -0.12 -23.18 15.11
CA ILE A 78 -1.15 -24.00 14.43
C ILE A 78 -0.52 -25.12 13.59
N PHE A 79 0.50 -24.79 12.79
CA PHE A 79 1.08 -25.70 11.78
C PHE A 79 2.46 -26.24 12.17
N GLY A 80 3.00 -25.80 13.31
CA GLY A 80 4.26 -26.26 13.83
C GLY A 80 5.49 -25.46 13.35
N LYS A 81 6.61 -25.70 14.05
CA LYS A 81 7.85 -24.92 13.91
C LYS A 81 8.46 -24.93 12.50
N ARG A 82 8.30 -26.03 11.76
CA ARG A 82 8.88 -26.15 10.40
C ARG A 82 8.19 -25.18 9.43
N LEU A 83 6.86 -25.17 9.41
CA LEU A 83 6.10 -24.24 8.56
C LEU A 83 6.22 -22.80 9.04
N GLY A 84 6.26 -22.56 10.34
CA GLY A 84 6.58 -21.25 10.91
C GLY A 84 7.93 -20.72 10.42
N PHE A 85 8.97 -21.55 10.44
CA PHE A 85 10.30 -21.16 9.94
C PHE A 85 10.26 -20.81 8.43
N LEU A 86 9.64 -21.66 7.60
CA LEU A 86 9.53 -21.41 6.17
C LEU A 86 8.78 -20.10 5.88
N TYR A 87 7.70 -19.85 6.60
CA TYR A 87 6.95 -18.60 6.50
C TYR A 87 7.82 -17.39 6.88
N GLY A 88 8.47 -17.44 8.05
CA GLY A 88 9.32 -16.34 8.53
C GLY A 88 10.50 -16.07 7.58
N TRP A 89 11.12 -17.12 7.08
CA TRP A 89 12.20 -17.01 6.09
C TRP A 89 11.69 -16.38 4.78
N GLY A 90 10.60 -16.89 4.22
CA GLY A 90 10.01 -16.34 3.00
C GLY A 90 9.55 -14.88 3.13
N MET A 91 8.96 -14.54 4.29
CA MET A 91 8.58 -13.16 4.60
C MET A 91 9.79 -12.24 4.63
N PHE A 92 10.86 -12.64 5.30
CA PHE A 92 12.06 -11.81 5.44
C PHE A 92 12.85 -11.68 4.12
N THR A 93 13.13 -12.80 3.44
CA THR A 93 14.04 -12.81 2.29
C THR A 93 13.38 -12.38 0.98
N VAL A 94 12.10 -12.68 0.78
CA VAL A 94 11.41 -12.50 -0.50
C VAL A 94 10.31 -11.44 -0.40
N ILE A 95 9.32 -11.66 0.46
CA ILE A 95 8.09 -10.84 0.44
C ILE A 95 8.39 -9.42 0.90
N GLN A 96 8.96 -9.27 2.09
CA GLN A 96 9.19 -7.94 2.67
C GLN A 96 10.27 -7.16 1.90
N THR A 97 11.35 -7.83 1.55
CA THR A 97 12.45 -7.23 0.80
C THR A 97 11.99 -6.80 -0.60
N GLY A 98 11.25 -7.67 -1.30
CA GLY A 98 10.69 -7.36 -2.61
C GLY A 98 9.68 -6.21 -2.55
N THR A 99 8.82 -6.19 -1.53
CA THR A 99 7.84 -5.11 -1.33
C THR A 99 8.53 -3.76 -1.09
N ILE A 100 9.54 -3.72 -0.22
CA ILE A 100 10.31 -2.49 0.05
C ILE A 100 10.97 -1.99 -1.22
N ALA A 101 11.61 -2.88 -1.98
CA ALA A 101 12.25 -2.51 -3.24
C ALA A 101 11.25 -1.99 -4.28
N ALA A 102 10.09 -2.66 -4.43
CA ALA A 102 9.04 -2.24 -5.36
C ALA A 102 8.49 -0.85 -5.02
N VAL A 103 8.23 -0.59 -3.73
CA VAL A 103 7.74 0.72 -3.25
C VAL A 103 8.80 1.81 -3.47
N ALA A 104 10.07 1.52 -3.24
CA ALA A 104 11.15 2.47 -3.47
C ALA A 104 11.31 2.83 -4.96
N VAL A 105 11.20 1.84 -5.85
CA VAL A 105 11.20 2.09 -7.31
C VAL A 105 9.97 2.89 -7.74
N ALA A 106 8.80 2.56 -7.19
CA ALA A 106 7.58 3.33 -7.45
C ALA A 106 7.73 4.78 -6.99
N PHE A 107 8.29 5.03 -5.80
CA PHE A 107 8.60 6.38 -5.31
C PHE A 107 9.48 7.14 -6.30
N GLY A 108 10.55 6.50 -6.78
CA GLY A 108 11.44 7.11 -7.77
C GLY A 108 10.73 7.45 -9.08
N LYS A 109 9.86 6.55 -9.59
CA LYS A 109 9.04 6.80 -10.79
C LYS A 109 8.07 7.98 -10.60
N PHE A 110 7.36 8.03 -9.47
CA PHE A 110 6.46 9.16 -9.18
C PHE A 110 7.23 10.47 -9.01
N SER A 111 8.42 10.43 -8.41
CA SER A 111 9.28 11.61 -8.31
C SER A 111 9.72 12.15 -9.68
N ALA A 112 9.90 11.29 -10.66
CA ALA A 112 10.25 11.69 -12.02
C ALA A 112 9.11 12.47 -12.74
N TYR A 113 7.86 12.31 -12.33
CA TYR A 113 6.76 13.18 -12.82
C TYR A 113 6.89 14.61 -12.29
N LEU A 114 7.38 14.78 -11.06
CA LEU A 114 7.59 16.10 -10.46
C LEU A 114 8.91 16.74 -10.94
N PHE A 115 9.91 15.91 -11.20
CA PHE A 115 11.24 16.32 -11.64
C PHE A 115 11.61 15.58 -12.94
N PRO A 116 11.18 16.05 -14.12
CA PRO A 116 11.41 15.38 -15.40
C PRO A 116 12.92 15.12 -15.69
N ALA A 117 13.80 15.96 -15.15
CA ALA A 117 15.24 15.78 -15.26
C ALA A 117 15.76 14.42 -14.75
N LEU A 118 15.02 13.76 -13.85
CA LEU A 118 15.36 12.41 -13.37
C LEU A 118 15.08 11.33 -14.42
N ASN A 119 14.15 11.58 -15.31
CA ASN A 119 13.73 10.64 -16.36
C ASN A 119 14.58 10.82 -17.64
N ASP A 120 14.94 12.06 -17.95
CA ASP A 120 15.69 12.43 -19.14
C ASP A 120 17.21 12.26 -18.97
N ALA A 121 17.66 12.09 -17.73
CA ALA A 121 19.06 11.87 -17.45
C ALA A 121 19.54 10.52 -17.99
N ALA A 122 20.67 10.52 -18.67
CA ALA A 122 21.32 9.30 -19.14
C ALA A 122 21.53 8.32 -17.97
N PRO A 123 21.43 7.00 -18.21
CA PRO A 123 21.70 6.02 -17.17
C PRO A 123 23.13 6.20 -16.63
N LEU A 124 23.29 6.12 -15.31
CA LEU A 124 24.60 6.23 -14.64
C LEU A 124 25.56 5.14 -15.06
N PHE A 125 25.02 3.96 -15.31
CA PHE A 125 25.77 2.79 -15.76
C PHE A 125 24.88 1.93 -16.65
N GLN A 126 25.41 1.50 -17.78
CA GLN A 126 24.74 0.56 -18.67
C GLN A 126 25.73 -0.49 -19.14
N SER A 127 25.41 -1.76 -18.90
CA SER A 127 26.16 -2.90 -19.42
C SER A 127 25.17 -3.94 -19.95
N GLY A 128 25.02 -4.01 -21.28
CA GLY A 128 23.99 -4.82 -21.92
C GLY A 128 22.58 -4.40 -21.50
N GLU A 129 21.81 -5.33 -20.97
CA GLU A 129 20.45 -5.09 -20.46
C GLU A 129 20.42 -4.48 -19.04
N PHE A 130 21.52 -4.54 -18.32
CA PHE A 130 21.60 -4.02 -16.97
C PHE A 130 21.81 -2.51 -16.99
N LYS A 131 20.87 -1.76 -16.41
CA LYS A 131 20.91 -0.28 -16.35
C LYS A 131 20.71 0.18 -14.93
N ILE A 132 21.57 1.10 -14.47
CA ILE A 132 21.38 1.83 -13.23
C ILE A 132 20.93 3.25 -13.58
N THR A 133 19.74 3.60 -13.14
CA THR A 133 19.11 4.90 -13.39
C THR A 133 19.07 5.75 -12.12
N TRP A 134 18.95 7.06 -12.30
CA TRP A 134 18.76 8.00 -11.18
C TRP A 134 17.54 7.67 -10.32
N ILE A 135 16.49 7.11 -10.92
CA ILE A 135 15.28 6.63 -10.24
C ILE A 135 15.62 5.56 -9.19
N GLN A 136 16.48 4.61 -9.55
CA GLN A 136 16.92 3.55 -8.63
C GLN A 136 17.79 4.10 -7.51
N ILE A 137 18.70 5.03 -7.81
CA ILE A 137 19.55 5.70 -6.80
C ILE A 137 18.68 6.46 -5.81
N LEU A 138 17.68 7.19 -6.29
CA LEU A 138 16.72 7.90 -5.44
C LEU A 138 15.95 6.92 -4.53
N GLY A 139 15.51 5.77 -5.08
CA GLY A 139 14.88 4.71 -4.30
C GLY A 139 15.77 4.18 -3.18
N ILE A 140 17.05 3.88 -3.49
CA ILE A 140 18.04 3.44 -2.49
C ILE A 140 18.26 4.53 -1.43
N ALA A 141 18.41 5.78 -1.83
CA ALA A 141 18.61 6.90 -0.90
C ALA A 141 17.43 7.03 0.08
N VAL A 142 16.19 6.88 -0.39
CA VAL A 142 14.99 6.90 0.46
C VAL A 142 14.96 5.72 1.43
N ILE A 143 15.30 4.50 0.97
CA ILE A 143 15.39 3.34 1.87
C ILE A 143 16.39 3.61 3.00
N LEU A 144 17.59 4.09 2.66
CA LEU A 144 18.63 4.40 3.64
C LEU A 144 18.19 5.49 4.62
N LEU A 145 17.58 6.56 4.11
CA LEU A 145 17.07 7.66 4.92
C LEU A 145 15.99 7.18 5.90
N LEU A 146 14.99 6.45 5.43
CA LEU A 146 13.92 5.94 6.27
C LEU A 146 14.43 4.91 7.28
N THR A 147 15.39 4.07 6.90
CA THR A 147 16.05 3.14 7.81
C THR A 147 16.77 3.90 8.91
N TYR A 148 17.55 4.93 8.55
CA TYR A 148 18.24 5.78 9.52
C TYR A 148 17.28 6.45 10.51
N ILE A 149 16.16 6.99 10.02
CA ILE A 149 15.15 7.61 10.88
C ILE A 149 14.54 6.58 11.83
N ASN A 150 14.24 5.37 11.34
CA ASN A 150 13.69 4.29 12.16
C ASN A 150 14.67 3.81 13.24
N THR A 151 15.99 3.84 12.99
CA THR A 151 17.01 3.51 14.01
C THR A 151 17.08 4.52 15.15
N ARG A 152 16.56 5.75 14.94
CA ARG A 152 16.49 6.79 15.99
C ARG A 152 15.41 6.53 17.03
N GLY A 153 14.57 5.54 16.82
CA GLY A 153 13.59 5.06 17.79
C GLY A 153 12.15 5.11 17.28
N VAL A 154 11.27 4.41 18.01
CA VAL A 154 9.86 4.22 17.66
C VAL A 154 9.09 5.54 17.52
N GLU A 155 9.46 6.56 18.28
CA GLU A 155 8.78 7.85 18.27
C GLU A 155 8.97 8.62 16.95
N SER A 156 10.20 8.56 16.39
CA SER A 156 10.49 9.18 15.08
C SER A 156 9.77 8.49 13.94
N GLY A 157 9.77 7.15 13.93
CA GLY A 157 9.04 6.35 12.94
C GLY A 157 7.52 6.57 13.01
N LYS A 158 6.95 6.63 14.22
CA LYS A 158 5.55 6.96 14.48
C LYS A 158 5.17 8.35 13.95
N LEU A 159 5.98 9.36 14.20
CA LEU A 159 5.70 10.73 13.73
C LEU A 159 5.61 10.77 12.20
N LEU A 160 6.61 10.20 11.52
CA LEU A 160 6.61 10.09 10.07
C LEU A 160 5.38 9.35 9.54
N GLN A 161 5.07 8.19 10.12
CA GLN A 161 3.93 7.39 9.73
C GLN A 161 2.61 8.18 9.86
N ASN A 162 2.42 8.89 10.97
CA ASN A 162 1.22 9.68 11.20
C ASN A 162 1.07 10.83 10.19
N ILE A 163 2.18 11.51 9.86
CA ILE A 163 2.19 12.58 8.85
C ILE A 163 1.82 12.03 7.48
N PHE A 164 2.49 10.95 7.03
CA PHE A 164 2.21 10.36 5.72
C PHE A 164 0.81 9.76 5.64
N THR A 165 0.33 9.09 6.69
CA THR A 165 -1.02 8.54 6.72
C THR A 165 -2.06 9.66 6.70
N GLY A 166 -1.87 10.71 7.49
CA GLY A 166 -2.74 11.88 7.48
C GLY A 166 -2.80 12.55 6.10
N SER A 167 -1.65 12.73 5.46
CA SER A 167 -1.56 13.30 4.10
C SER A 167 -2.32 12.46 3.06
N LYS A 168 -2.22 11.12 3.13
CA LYS A 168 -2.97 10.22 2.25
C LYS A 168 -4.47 10.34 2.45
N ILE A 169 -4.93 10.41 3.70
CA ILE A 169 -6.36 10.57 4.03
C ILE A 169 -6.88 11.90 3.50
N VAL A 170 -6.15 12.99 3.74
CA VAL A 170 -6.52 14.33 3.23
C VAL A 170 -6.56 14.33 1.70
N ALA A 171 -5.59 13.72 1.04
CA ALA A 171 -5.58 13.61 -0.42
C ALA A 171 -6.78 12.81 -0.96
N LEU A 172 -7.15 11.70 -0.32
CA LEU A 172 -8.34 10.91 -0.70
C LEU A 172 -9.64 11.69 -0.52
N LEU A 173 -9.81 12.34 0.64
CA LEU A 173 -10.98 13.18 0.89
C LEU A 173 -11.04 14.35 -0.09
N GLY A 174 -9.90 14.96 -0.41
CA GLY A 174 -9.79 16.02 -1.41
C GLY A 174 -10.22 15.53 -2.80
N LEU A 175 -9.76 14.36 -3.23
CA LEU A 175 -10.17 13.75 -4.51
C LEU A 175 -11.68 13.47 -4.55
N ILE A 176 -12.25 12.92 -3.47
CA ILE A 176 -13.69 12.66 -3.38
C ILE A 176 -14.46 13.97 -3.49
N PHE A 177 -14.07 14.99 -2.74
CA PHE A 177 -14.72 16.29 -2.74
C PHE A 177 -14.64 16.99 -4.11
N LEU A 178 -13.46 17.01 -4.73
CA LEU A 178 -13.26 17.56 -6.07
C LEU A 178 -14.05 16.74 -7.11
N GLY A 179 -14.12 15.44 -6.97
CA GLY A 179 -14.90 14.57 -7.83
C GLY A 179 -16.38 14.98 -7.83
N PHE A 180 -16.96 15.19 -6.65
CA PHE A 180 -18.36 15.64 -6.55
C PHE A 180 -18.61 17.04 -7.14
N ILE A 181 -17.65 17.96 -7.02
CA ILE A 181 -17.78 19.32 -7.56
C ILE A 181 -17.60 19.36 -9.09
N LEU A 182 -16.65 18.60 -9.60
CA LEU A 182 -16.24 18.67 -11.01
C LEU A 182 -17.03 17.75 -11.92
N VAL A 183 -17.75 16.76 -11.37
CA VAL A 183 -18.57 15.84 -12.15
C VAL A 183 -19.77 16.57 -12.76
N LYS A 184 -19.87 16.55 -14.09
CA LYS A 184 -21.05 17.00 -14.83
C LYS A 184 -22.10 15.91 -14.87
N GLU A 185 -23.38 16.25 -14.83
CA GLU A 185 -24.52 15.30 -14.84
C GLU A 185 -24.46 14.29 -16.00
N SER A 186 -23.96 14.70 -17.17
CA SER A 186 -23.83 13.81 -18.34
C SER A 186 -22.88 12.62 -18.11
N PHE A 187 -21.96 12.74 -17.17
CA PHE A 187 -21.01 11.68 -16.85
C PHE A 187 -21.65 10.51 -16.11
N TRP A 188 -22.65 10.79 -15.26
CA TRP A 188 -23.40 9.77 -14.53
C TRP A 188 -24.24 8.90 -15.47
N ASN A 189 -24.94 9.51 -16.41
CA ASN A 189 -25.85 8.81 -17.31
C ASN A 189 -25.14 7.88 -18.30
N GLY A 190 -23.90 8.17 -18.69
CA GLY A 190 -23.12 7.35 -19.62
C GLY A 190 -22.36 6.19 -18.96
N ASN A 191 -21.93 6.36 -17.70
CA ASN A 191 -21.02 5.40 -17.04
C ASN A 191 -21.70 4.47 -16.02
N MET A 192 -22.99 4.69 -15.73
CA MET A 192 -23.76 3.88 -14.76
C MET A 192 -24.69 2.87 -15.45
N SER A 193 -24.39 2.48 -16.69
CA SER A 193 -25.16 1.44 -17.37
C SER A 193 -24.99 0.08 -16.69
N PHE A 194 -26.11 -0.60 -16.44
CA PHE A 194 -26.18 -1.94 -15.85
C PHE A 194 -25.95 -3.03 -16.93
N GLY A 195 -25.12 -2.76 -17.92
CA GLY A 195 -24.90 -3.66 -19.05
C GLY A 195 -24.07 -4.88 -18.64
N TRP A 196 -24.57 -6.08 -18.97
CA TRP A 196 -23.77 -7.32 -18.95
C TRP A 196 -22.71 -7.34 -20.07
N GLU A 197 -22.69 -6.32 -20.89
CA GLU A 197 -21.73 -6.16 -22.01
C GLU A 197 -20.26 -6.13 -21.56
N ALA A 198 -20.02 -5.86 -20.29
CA ALA A 198 -18.68 -5.90 -19.70
C ALA A 198 -18.10 -7.30 -19.57
N PHE A 199 -18.91 -8.36 -19.75
CA PHE A 199 -18.50 -9.76 -19.59
C PHE A 199 -18.51 -10.55 -20.92
N ASN A 200 -18.79 -9.91 -22.02
CA ASN A 200 -18.63 -10.41 -23.40
C ASN A 200 -17.41 -9.76 -24.03
#